data_933cfcb8a4d9af2429812a9b4042a6f5
#
_entry.id   933cfcb8a4d9af2429812a9b4042a6f5
#
_cell.length_a   1.000
_cell.length_b   1.000
_cell.length_c   1.000
_cell.angle_alpha   90.00
_cell.angle_beta   90.00
_cell.angle_gamma   90.00
#
_symmetry.space_group_name_H-M   'P 1'
#
loop_
_entity.id
_entity.type
_entity.pdbx_description
1 polymer ?
#
loop_
_entity_poly.entity_id
_entity_poly.type
_entity_poly.pdbx_seq_one_letter_code
_entity_poly.pdbx_strand_id
1 'polypeptide(L)'
;SLYNVPKGTQALTKGNLEMMTGQFGKTSSVEPYANTIVGAGKLTSPGAIQGLDGTKTFAALRKVFNDKHGITIFGSGHLSMYMGAGAVKSRLLVPGDFAGKKVRSMGQAENALLGALGANPTTMAFGDVPPALQTGVIDGLLTSLGGFNATKEQAPYFTVAGINGIVGDYYWIGASNKWWATLDKKQKAVLTDIIVNDFIPYQKAINFCNDKRLVDKYKTTDKGAPGIYVMSPKEAGVLQAKEGGATNKWIKSKVDDTGDKLVDQFTAEAKSLVAANPMGSSQLEKTDCSAFASDFAKFVKGNSLYKKKARK
;
A
#
# COMPACT_ATOMS: atom_id res chain seq x y z
N SER A 1 -15.21 -7.02 -8.45
CA SER A 1 -14.32 -8.19 -8.30
C SER A 1 -15.12 -9.40 -7.83
N LEU A 2 -14.72 -10.61 -8.24
CA LEU A 2 -15.37 -11.87 -7.82
C LEU A 2 -15.23 -12.12 -6.31
N TYR A 3 -14.10 -11.69 -5.73
CA TYR A 3 -13.77 -11.90 -4.33
C TYR A 3 -13.22 -10.62 -3.68
N ASN A 4 -13.50 -10.41 -2.40
CA ASN A 4 -12.68 -9.53 -1.57
C ASN A 4 -11.34 -10.23 -1.25
N VAL A 5 -10.34 -9.49 -0.73
CA VAL A 5 -8.98 -10.02 -0.54
C VAL A 5 -8.94 -11.27 0.35
N PRO A 6 -9.57 -11.33 1.52
CA PRO A 6 -9.56 -12.55 2.35
C PRO A 6 -10.17 -13.77 1.63
N LYS A 7 -11.34 -13.62 1.03
CA LYS A 7 -12.00 -14.71 0.29
C LYS A 7 -11.20 -15.16 -0.94
N GLY A 8 -10.59 -14.19 -1.66
CA GLY A 8 -9.72 -14.49 -2.78
C GLY A 8 -8.44 -15.24 -2.36
N THR A 9 -7.83 -14.85 -1.24
CA THR A 9 -6.68 -15.58 -0.67
C THR A 9 -7.05 -17.03 -0.35
N GLN A 10 -8.21 -17.26 0.30
CA GLN A 10 -8.72 -18.60 0.56
C GLN A 10 -9.03 -19.39 -0.73
N ALA A 11 -9.54 -18.71 -1.76
CA ALA A 11 -9.81 -19.34 -3.06
C ALA A 11 -8.51 -19.79 -3.75
N LEU A 12 -7.45 -18.97 -3.69
CA LEU A 12 -6.10 -19.38 -4.16
C LEU A 12 -5.59 -20.61 -3.42
N THR A 13 -5.65 -20.61 -2.07
CA THR A 13 -5.22 -21.74 -1.23
C THR A 13 -5.94 -23.04 -1.64
N LYS A 14 -7.22 -22.95 -1.94
CA LYS A 14 -8.03 -24.10 -2.37
C LYS A 14 -7.80 -24.50 -3.85
N GLY A 15 -7.20 -23.65 -4.64
CA GLY A 15 -7.04 -23.83 -6.09
C GLY A 15 -8.29 -23.47 -6.91
N ASN A 16 -9.23 -22.74 -6.33
CA ASN A 16 -10.46 -22.25 -6.99
C ASN A 16 -10.25 -20.90 -7.70
N LEU A 17 -9.06 -20.35 -7.60
CA LEU A 17 -8.62 -19.15 -8.28
C LEU A 17 -7.16 -19.36 -8.69
N GLU A 18 -6.82 -19.01 -9.91
CA GLU A 18 -5.49 -19.22 -10.49
C GLU A 18 -4.48 -18.19 -9.95
N MET A 19 -4.83 -16.90 -10.06
CA MET A 19 -3.98 -15.78 -9.69
C MET A 19 -4.80 -14.62 -9.13
N MET A 20 -4.16 -13.82 -8.27
CA MET A 20 -4.72 -12.54 -7.84
C MET A 20 -3.65 -11.55 -7.39
N THR A 21 -4.05 -10.31 -7.25
CA THR A 21 -3.35 -9.31 -6.44
C THR A 21 -4.08 -9.16 -5.10
N GLY A 22 -3.35 -9.18 -4.00
CA GLY A 22 -3.89 -9.04 -2.66
C GLY A 22 -3.18 -7.93 -1.89
N GLN A 23 -3.94 -7.19 -1.08
CA GLN A 23 -3.42 -6.17 -0.19
C GLN A 23 -2.93 -6.83 1.10
N PHE A 24 -1.67 -6.59 1.51
CA PHE A 24 -1.09 -7.26 2.69
C PHE A 24 -1.91 -7.00 3.96
N GLY A 25 -2.29 -5.77 4.23
CA GLY A 25 -3.10 -5.43 5.41
C GLY A 25 -4.45 -6.15 5.46
N LYS A 26 -5.11 -6.37 4.32
CA LYS A 26 -6.37 -7.13 4.24
C LYS A 26 -6.16 -8.64 4.28
N THR A 27 -5.04 -9.12 3.76
CA THR A 27 -4.67 -10.54 3.80
C THR A 27 -4.38 -11.01 5.22
N SER A 28 -4.04 -10.10 6.13
CA SER A 28 -3.70 -10.39 7.52
C SER A 28 -4.80 -11.09 8.33
N SER A 29 -6.05 -11.02 7.90
CA SER A 29 -7.14 -11.82 8.50
C SER A 29 -7.06 -13.31 8.16
N VAL A 30 -6.27 -13.70 7.14
CA VAL A 30 -5.99 -15.09 6.74
C VAL A 30 -4.59 -15.49 7.19
N GLU A 31 -3.61 -14.59 7.05
CA GLU A 31 -2.22 -14.80 7.45
C GLU A 31 -1.70 -13.57 8.20
N PRO A 32 -1.62 -13.62 9.55
CA PRO A 32 -1.20 -12.49 10.38
C PRO A 32 0.19 -11.93 10.05
N TYR A 33 1.11 -12.77 9.56
CA TYR A 33 2.45 -12.35 9.12
C TYR A 33 2.40 -11.31 7.98
N ALA A 34 1.31 -11.25 7.22
CA ALA A 34 1.13 -10.25 6.18
C ALA A 34 1.22 -8.80 6.71
N ASN A 35 0.93 -8.59 8.01
CA ASN A 35 1.08 -7.27 8.64
C ASN A 35 2.53 -6.85 8.91
N THR A 36 3.52 -7.75 8.86
CA THR A 36 4.91 -7.42 9.27
C THR A 36 5.51 -6.27 8.46
N ILE A 37 5.08 -6.08 7.23
CA ILE A 37 5.48 -4.96 6.35
C ILE A 37 4.50 -3.79 6.35
N VAL A 38 3.31 -3.96 6.96
CA VAL A 38 2.33 -2.88 7.12
C VAL A 38 2.70 -2.05 8.35
N GLY A 39 2.80 -0.76 8.21
CA GLY A 39 3.12 0.12 9.35
C GLY A 39 3.39 1.54 8.90
N ALA A 40 3.22 2.50 9.82
CA ALA A 40 3.38 3.91 9.53
C ALA A 40 4.81 4.25 9.12
N GLY A 41 4.95 4.99 8.03
CA GLY A 41 6.17 5.72 7.66
C GLY A 41 7.42 4.89 7.38
N LYS A 42 7.30 3.59 7.08
CA LYS A 42 8.48 2.73 6.93
C LYS A 42 9.23 2.92 5.61
N LEU A 43 8.54 2.95 4.47
CA LEU A 43 9.16 3.14 3.14
C LEU A 43 8.76 4.50 2.59
N THR A 44 9.55 5.51 2.86
CA THR A 44 9.19 6.93 2.63
C THR A 44 9.74 7.51 1.34
N SER A 45 10.25 6.68 0.43
CA SER A 45 10.66 7.10 -0.90
C SER A 45 10.27 6.07 -1.96
N PRO A 46 10.08 6.48 -3.23
CA PRO A 46 9.77 5.56 -4.32
C PRO A 46 10.83 4.48 -4.51
N GLY A 47 12.11 4.84 -4.36
CA GLY A 47 13.21 3.88 -4.45
C GLY A 47 13.19 2.84 -3.33
N ALA A 48 12.87 3.24 -2.10
CA ALA A 48 12.72 2.31 -0.98
C ALA A 48 11.55 1.34 -1.22
N ILE A 49 10.43 1.82 -1.76
CA ILE A 49 9.28 0.97 -2.14
C ILE A 49 9.67 -0.04 -3.23
N GLN A 50 10.47 0.39 -4.22
CA GLN A 50 10.98 -0.52 -5.25
C GLN A 50 11.90 -1.61 -4.67
N GLY A 51 12.64 -1.30 -3.60
CA GLY A 51 13.54 -2.22 -2.92
C GLY A 51 12.86 -3.28 -2.04
N LEU A 52 11.55 -3.16 -1.77
CA LEU A 52 10.82 -4.07 -0.88
C LEU A 52 10.98 -5.54 -1.26
N ASP A 53 10.91 -5.86 -2.55
CA ASP A 53 10.99 -7.24 -3.06
C ASP A 53 12.33 -7.93 -2.76
N GLY A 54 13.40 -7.15 -2.55
CA GLY A 54 14.74 -7.62 -2.23
C GLY A 54 15.02 -7.79 -0.74
N THR A 55 14.09 -7.47 0.16
CA THR A 55 14.28 -7.59 1.60
C THR A 55 14.22 -9.04 2.07
N LYS A 56 14.94 -9.36 3.14
CA LYS A 56 14.86 -10.68 3.80
C LYS A 56 13.47 -10.91 4.38
N THR A 57 12.84 -9.87 4.92
CA THR A 57 11.46 -9.95 5.43
C THR A 57 10.49 -10.33 4.31
N PHE A 58 10.60 -9.75 3.12
CA PHE A 58 9.72 -10.12 2.01
C PHE A 58 9.98 -11.55 1.52
N ALA A 59 11.23 -12.00 1.53
CA ALA A 59 11.57 -13.40 1.24
C ALA A 59 10.96 -14.36 2.27
N ALA A 60 10.99 -14.01 3.55
CA ALA A 60 10.34 -14.80 4.61
C ALA A 60 8.81 -14.83 4.44
N LEU A 61 8.17 -13.71 4.08
CA LEU A 61 6.75 -13.69 3.76
C LEU A 61 6.40 -14.59 2.57
N ARG A 62 7.19 -14.55 1.49
CA ARG A 62 7.01 -15.47 0.35
C ARG A 62 7.03 -16.93 0.81
N LYS A 63 7.95 -17.28 1.72
CA LYS A 63 8.04 -18.62 2.26
C LYS A 63 6.81 -18.98 3.09
N VAL A 64 6.34 -18.10 3.98
CA VAL A 64 5.12 -18.31 4.78
C VAL A 64 3.92 -18.56 3.88
N PHE A 65 3.70 -17.73 2.85
CA PHE A 65 2.59 -17.89 1.92
C PHE A 65 2.68 -19.18 1.12
N ASN A 66 3.88 -19.56 0.69
CA ASN A 66 4.09 -20.81 -0.02
C ASN A 66 3.81 -22.04 0.84
N ASP A 67 4.40 -22.07 2.03
CA ASP A 67 4.38 -23.28 2.90
C ASP A 67 3.04 -23.46 3.60
N LYS A 68 2.44 -22.38 4.12
CA LYS A 68 1.17 -22.46 4.86
C LYS A 68 -0.06 -22.42 3.97
N HIS A 69 0.01 -21.68 2.87
CA HIS A 69 -1.18 -21.38 2.07
C HIS A 69 -1.10 -21.92 0.63
N GLY A 70 0.02 -22.50 0.23
CA GLY A 70 0.18 -22.97 -1.16
C GLY A 70 0.04 -21.84 -2.17
N ILE A 71 0.58 -20.66 -1.86
CA ILE A 71 0.55 -19.47 -2.72
C ILE A 71 1.98 -19.06 -3.07
N THR A 72 2.31 -19.06 -4.35
CA THR A 72 3.54 -18.48 -4.87
C THR A 72 3.38 -16.99 -5.06
N ILE A 73 4.12 -16.15 -4.31
CA ILE A 73 4.16 -14.70 -4.48
C ILE A 73 5.32 -14.31 -5.42
N PHE A 74 5.03 -13.63 -6.53
CA PHE A 74 6.00 -13.20 -7.52
C PHE A 74 6.71 -11.89 -7.12
N GLY A 75 5.98 -10.96 -6.52
CA GLY A 75 6.52 -9.68 -6.10
C GLY A 75 5.49 -8.79 -5.44
N SER A 76 5.93 -7.57 -5.11
CA SER A 76 5.09 -6.54 -4.52
C SER A 76 4.70 -5.46 -5.52
N GLY A 77 3.50 -4.92 -5.31
CA GLY A 77 3.05 -3.64 -5.86
C GLY A 77 2.74 -2.67 -4.72
N HIS A 78 2.27 -1.47 -5.05
CA HIS A 78 1.74 -0.54 -4.06
C HIS A 78 0.44 0.08 -4.57
N LEU A 79 -0.44 0.44 -3.63
CA LEU A 79 -1.72 1.07 -3.97
C LEU A 79 -1.52 2.54 -4.32
N SER A 80 -0.76 3.22 -3.49
CA SER A 80 -0.44 4.64 -3.63
C SER A 80 0.84 4.94 -2.84
N MET A 81 1.63 5.87 -3.34
CA MET A 81 2.77 6.41 -2.59
C MET A 81 2.32 7.40 -1.52
N TYR A 82 1.14 7.98 -1.71
CA TYR A 82 0.55 8.97 -0.84
C TYR A 82 -0.71 8.41 -0.17
N MET A 83 -0.49 7.54 0.81
CA MET A 83 -1.55 7.13 1.72
C MET A 83 -1.82 8.27 2.71
N GLY A 84 -3.08 8.51 3.03
CA GLY A 84 -3.43 9.63 3.89
C GLY A 84 -4.79 9.51 4.55
N ALA A 85 -5.16 10.57 5.25
CA ALA A 85 -6.43 10.71 5.94
C ALA A 85 -7.34 11.72 5.25
N GLY A 86 -8.50 11.24 4.78
CA GLY A 86 -9.60 12.08 4.29
C GLY A 86 -10.57 12.43 5.42
N ALA A 87 -11.17 13.61 5.37
CA ALA A 87 -12.13 14.06 6.37
C ALA A 87 -13.25 14.91 5.77
N VAL A 88 -14.43 14.85 6.42
CA VAL A 88 -15.65 15.51 5.94
C VAL A 88 -15.65 17.01 6.25
N LYS A 89 -15.29 17.41 7.48
CA LYS A 89 -15.48 18.80 7.95
C LYS A 89 -14.21 19.63 8.02
N SER A 90 -13.10 19.01 8.42
CA SER A 90 -11.83 19.68 8.64
C SER A 90 -10.70 18.68 8.52
N ARG A 91 -9.52 19.19 8.21
CA ARG A 91 -8.31 18.40 7.97
C ARG A 91 -7.81 17.73 9.26
N LEU A 92 -7.31 16.51 9.16
CA LEU A 92 -6.70 15.76 10.26
C LEU A 92 -5.18 15.97 10.19
N LEU A 93 -4.65 16.89 11.00
CA LEU A 93 -3.24 17.32 10.98
C LEU A 93 -2.47 16.95 12.26
N VAL A 94 -3.14 17.01 13.39
CA VAL A 94 -2.53 16.74 14.70
C VAL A 94 -3.37 15.71 15.45
N PRO A 95 -2.81 15.04 16.49
CA PRO A 95 -3.58 14.04 17.25
C PRO A 95 -4.94 14.54 17.77
N GLY A 96 -5.02 15.82 18.16
CA GLY A 96 -6.28 16.42 18.61
C GLY A 96 -7.39 16.42 17.55
N ASP A 97 -7.05 16.49 16.27
CA ASP A 97 -8.02 16.46 15.17
C ASP A 97 -8.65 15.07 15.00
N PHE A 98 -7.94 14.02 15.43
CA PHE A 98 -8.43 12.64 15.41
C PHE A 98 -9.29 12.30 16.62
N ALA A 99 -9.15 13.05 17.73
CA ALA A 99 -9.79 12.72 19.01
C ALA A 99 -11.30 12.57 18.86
N GLY A 100 -11.81 11.38 19.22
CA GLY A 100 -13.24 11.04 19.16
C GLY A 100 -13.83 10.89 17.75
N LYS A 101 -13.07 11.12 16.69
CA LYS A 101 -13.56 10.96 15.30
C LYS A 101 -13.71 9.49 14.93
N LYS A 102 -14.80 9.17 14.25
CA LYS A 102 -15.02 7.86 13.64
C LYS A 102 -14.28 7.81 12.32
N VAL A 103 -13.10 7.15 12.31
CA VAL A 103 -12.24 7.10 11.13
C VAL A 103 -12.17 5.67 10.59
N ARG A 104 -12.51 5.52 9.32
CA ARG A 104 -12.41 4.24 8.63
C ARG A 104 -10.95 3.86 8.40
N SER A 105 -10.60 2.62 8.72
CA SER A 105 -9.34 1.98 8.36
C SER A 105 -9.51 1.00 7.19
N MET A 106 -8.41 0.59 6.58
CA MET A 106 -8.36 -0.45 5.54
C MET A 106 -8.14 -1.84 6.15
N GLY A 107 -7.54 -1.91 7.34
CA GLY A 107 -7.21 -3.15 8.03
C GLY A 107 -7.01 -2.95 9.54
N GLN A 108 -6.76 -4.06 10.24
CA GLN A 108 -6.70 -4.07 11.70
C GLN A 108 -5.46 -3.35 12.26
N ALA A 109 -4.32 -3.39 11.56
CA ALA A 109 -3.11 -2.70 12.00
C ALA A 109 -3.30 -1.17 12.04
N GLU A 110 -4.07 -0.63 11.10
CA GLU A 110 -4.38 0.80 11.08
C GLU A 110 -5.34 1.21 12.20
N ASN A 111 -6.13 0.28 12.76
CA ASN A 111 -6.94 0.56 13.94
C ASN A 111 -6.05 0.91 15.15
N ALA A 112 -4.90 0.23 15.30
CA ALA A 112 -3.95 0.54 16.35
C ALA A 112 -3.33 1.94 16.17
N LEU A 113 -2.97 2.32 14.92
CA LEU A 113 -2.53 3.67 14.57
C LEU A 113 -3.59 4.71 14.95
N LEU A 114 -4.81 4.55 14.45
CA LEU A 114 -5.90 5.50 14.66
C LEU A 114 -6.28 5.62 16.13
N GLY A 115 -6.30 4.50 16.87
CA GLY A 115 -6.55 4.48 18.31
C GLY A 115 -5.48 5.23 19.09
N ALA A 116 -4.19 5.09 18.72
CA ALA A 116 -3.09 5.84 19.34
C ALA A 116 -3.20 7.35 19.09
N LEU A 117 -3.77 7.76 17.95
CA LEU A 117 -4.07 9.17 17.65
C LEU A 117 -5.35 9.68 18.35
N GLY A 118 -6.10 8.81 19.03
CA GLY A 118 -7.32 9.17 19.77
C GLY A 118 -8.61 9.03 18.97
N ALA A 119 -8.58 8.46 17.77
CA ALA A 119 -9.77 8.21 16.96
C ALA A 119 -10.54 6.97 17.45
N ASN A 120 -11.77 6.86 16.99
CA ASN A 120 -12.62 5.66 17.07
C ASN A 120 -12.56 4.93 15.70
N PRO A 121 -11.63 3.97 15.50
CA PRO A 121 -11.46 3.34 14.22
C PRO A 121 -12.53 2.30 13.92
N THR A 122 -12.88 2.19 12.63
CA THR A 122 -13.71 1.08 12.14
C THR A 122 -13.17 0.55 10.82
N THR A 123 -13.00 -0.77 10.71
CA THR A 123 -12.59 -1.40 9.45
C THR A 123 -13.79 -1.62 8.55
N MET A 124 -13.73 -1.12 7.32
CA MET A 124 -14.85 -1.15 6.38
C MET A 124 -14.37 -1.39 4.95
N ALA A 125 -15.12 -2.15 4.17
CA ALA A 125 -14.86 -2.30 2.75
C ALA A 125 -15.01 -0.95 2.02
N PHE A 126 -14.19 -0.71 0.97
CA PHE A 126 -14.21 0.61 0.32
C PHE A 126 -15.55 0.95 -0.34
N GLY A 127 -16.28 -0.06 -0.84
CA GLY A 127 -17.61 0.14 -1.43
C GLY A 127 -18.64 0.75 -0.47
N ASP A 128 -18.45 0.53 0.85
CA ASP A 128 -19.37 1.02 1.88
C ASP A 128 -18.97 2.43 2.39
N VAL A 129 -17.79 2.93 1.98
CA VAL A 129 -17.25 4.20 2.48
C VAL A 129 -18.04 5.44 2.02
N PRO A 130 -18.36 5.63 0.71
CA PRO A 130 -19.08 6.82 0.28
C PRO A 130 -20.43 7.01 0.99
N PRO A 131 -21.33 5.99 1.10
CA PRO A 131 -22.56 6.15 1.85
C PRO A 131 -22.33 6.37 3.35
N ALA A 132 -21.31 5.75 3.96
CA ALA A 132 -20.98 5.96 5.37
C ALA A 132 -20.49 7.39 5.68
N LEU A 133 -19.75 8.01 4.76
CA LEU A 133 -19.37 9.43 4.84
C LEU A 133 -20.58 10.34 4.71
N GLN A 134 -21.44 10.05 3.72
CA GLN A 134 -22.63 10.86 3.44
C GLN A 134 -23.63 10.86 4.59
N THR A 135 -23.80 9.73 5.26
CA THR A 135 -24.75 9.57 6.39
C THR A 135 -24.13 9.89 7.76
N GLY A 136 -22.85 10.25 7.83
CA GLY A 136 -22.17 10.58 9.08
C GLY A 136 -21.88 9.36 9.98
N VAL A 137 -21.94 8.14 9.42
CA VAL A 137 -21.49 6.92 10.11
C VAL A 137 -20.00 6.99 10.40
N ILE A 138 -19.22 7.61 9.50
CA ILE A 138 -17.81 7.94 9.69
C ILE A 138 -17.55 9.41 9.41
N ASP A 139 -16.59 10.00 10.13
CA ASP A 139 -16.16 11.40 9.99
C ASP A 139 -14.98 11.54 9.01
N GLY A 140 -14.31 10.43 8.72
CA GLY A 140 -13.13 10.40 7.85
C GLY A 140 -12.68 8.98 7.52
N LEU A 141 -11.59 8.89 6.75
CA LEU A 141 -11.07 7.61 6.28
C LEU A 141 -9.56 7.65 6.08
N LEU A 142 -8.86 6.55 6.35
CA LEU A 142 -7.55 6.28 5.78
C LEU A 142 -7.73 5.69 4.38
N THR A 143 -7.02 6.23 3.40
CA THR A 143 -7.08 5.75 2.02
C THR A 143 -5.92 6.25 1.17
N SER A 144 -5.84 5.73 -0.06
CA SER A 144 -4.93 6.19 -1.11
C SER A 144 -5.42 7.48 -1.78
N LEU A 145 -4.59 8.11 -2.61
CA LEU A 145 -5.04 9.23 -3.46
C LEU A 145 -6.15 8.82 -4.44
N GLY A 146 -6.11 7.59 -4.96
CA GLY A 146 -7.21 7.06 -5.77
C GLY A 146 -8.52 6.99 -4.99
N GLY A 147 -8.45 6.57 -3.72
CA GLY A 147 -9.59 6.57 -2.81
C GLY A 147 -10.08 7.98 -2.48
N PHE A 148 -9.17 8.94 -2.24
CA PHE A 148 -9.52 10.35 -2.11
C PHE A 148 -10.28 10.85 -3.35
N ASN A 149 -9.75 10.61 -4.55
CA ASN A 149 -10.41 11.04 -5.79
C ASN A 149 -11.85 10.50 -5.93
N ALA A 150 -12.11 9.29 -5.42
CA ALA A 150 -13.43 8.67 -5.43
C ALA A 150 -14.38 9.22 -4.33
N THR A 151 -13.83 9.79 -3.25
CA THR A 151 -14.62 10.26 -2.08
C THR A 151 -14.50 11.76 -1.81
N LYS A 152 -13.83 12.53 -2.68
CA LYS A 152 -13.52 13.95 -2.46
C LYS A 152 -14.74 14.85 -2.31
N GLU A 153 -15.88 14.47 -2.86
CA GLU A 153 -17.13 15.21 -2.71
C GLU A 153 -17.69 15.09 -1.28
N GLN A 154 -17.48 13.94 -0.62
CA GLN A 154 -17.92 13.68 0.75
C GLN A 154 -16.84 14.02 1.78
N ALA A 155 -15.57 13.79 1.46
CA ALA A 155 -14.41 14.02 2.33
C ALA A 155 -13.34 14.84 1.61
N PRO A 156 -13.57 16.16 1.42
CA PRO A 156 -12.75 17.01 0.59
C PRO A 156 -11.38 17.37 1.18
N TYR A 157 -11.19 17.17 2.49
CA TYR A 157 -9.94 17.49 3.18
C TYR A 157 -9.04 16.26 3.24
N PHE A 158 -7.99 16.21 2.45
CA PHE A 158 -7.06 15.08 2.43
C PHE A 158 -5.67 15.48 2.92
N THR A 159 -5.17 14.76 3.91
CA THR A 159 -3.85 15.00 4.53
C THR A 159 -2.92 13.82 4.28
N VAL A 160 -1.73 14.10 3.78
CA VAL A 160 -0.69 13.09 3.51
C VAL A 160 0.56 13.41 4.31
N ALA A 161 1.09 12.46 5.03
CA ALA A 161 2.33 12.59 5.82
C ALA A 161 3.57 12.19 4.98
N GLY A 162 3.72 12.77 3.80
CA GLY A 162 4.79 12.43 2.87
C GLY A 162 4.50 11.16 2.04
N ILE A 163 5.53 10.63 1.38
CA ILE A 163 5.42 9.37 0.65
C ILE A 163 5.17 8.23 1.63
N ASN A 164 4.34 7.30 1.21
CA ASN A 164 3.81 6.22 2.02
C ASN A 164 2.96 6.67 3.22
N GLY A 165 2.74 7.96 3.32
CA GLY A 165 1.75 8.60 4.15
C GLY A 165 1.81 8.26 5.63
N ILE A 166 0.62 8.16 6.23
CA ILE A 166 0.42 7.79 7.63
C ILE A 166 0.61 6.29 7.82
N VAL A 167 0.34 5.48 6.79
CA VAL A 167 0.47 4.03 6.78
C VAL A 167 0.96 3.55 5.42
N GLY A 168 1.82 2.53 5.41
CA GLY A 168 2.22 1.84 4.18
C GLY A 168 1.18 0.81 3.76
N ASP A 169 0.90 0.73 2.47
CA ASP A 169 0.02 -0.28 1.93
C ASP A 169 0.58 -0.88 0.64
N TYR A 170 0.88 -2.15 0.70
CA TYR A 170 1.51 -2.89 -0.38
C TYR A 170 0.61 -4.02 -0.84
N TYR A 171 0.70 -4.32 -2.14
CA TYR A 171 0.10 -5.50 -2.73
C TYR A 171 1.12 -6.60 -2.90
N TRP A 172 0.66 -7.83 -2.83
CA TRP A 172 1.36 -8.98 -3.38
C TRP A 172 0.67 -9.45 -4.66
N ILE A 173 1.45 -10.00 -5.57
CA ILE A 173 0.97 -10.64 -6.81
C ILE A 173 1.35 -12.11 -6.70
N GLY A 174 0.36 -12.99 -6.75
CA GLY A 174 0.62 -14.41 -6.54
C GLY A 174 -0.35 -15.34 -7.25
N ALA A 175 0.04 -16.61 -7.29
CA ALA A 175 -0.69 -17.70 -7.91
C ALA A 175 -0.90 -18.85 -6.94
N SER A 176 -2.00 -19.61 -7.13
CA SER A 176 -2.22 -20.90 -6.48
C SER A 176 -1.15 -21.91 -6.90
N ASN A 177 -0.50 -22.55 -5.93
CA ASN A 177 0.47 -23.62 -6.21
C ASN A 177 -0.18 -24.80 -6.92
N LYS A 178 -1.47 -25.06 -6.66
CA LYS A 178 -2.22 -26.14 -7.33
C LYS A 178 -2.34 -25.85 -8.83
N TRP A 179 -2.76 -24.63 -9.18
CA TRP A 179 -2.81 -24.22 -10.58
C TRP A 179 -1.41 -24.11 -11.19
N TRP A 180 -0.47 -23.49 -10.48
CA TRP A 180 0.90 -23.34 -10.97
C TRP A 180 1.56 -24.67 -11.29
N ALA A 181 1.25 -25.72 -10.54
CA ALA A 181 1.77 -27.07 -10.78
C ALA A 181 1.28 -27.67 -12.11
N THR A 182 0.10 -27.26 -12.63
CA THR A 182 -0.44 -27.77 -13.91
C THR A 182 0.28 -27.21 -15.13
N LEU A 183 1.04 -26.13 -14.97
CA LEU A 183 1.77 -25.47 -16.04
C LEU A 183 3.08 -26.20 -16.34
N ASP A 184 3.45 -26.27 -17.63
CA ASP A 184 4.75 -26.76 -18.04
C ASP A 184 5.88 -25.75 -17.76
N LYS A 185 7.13 -26.17 -17.96
CA LYS A 185 8.33 -25.32 -17.70
C LYS A 185 8.33 -24.04 -18.56
N LYS A 186 7.91 -24.11 -19.81
CA LYS A 186 7.88 -22.97 -20.74
C LYS A 186 6.81 -21.97 -20.33
N GLN A 187 5.60 -22.46 -20.00
CA GLN A 187 4.50 -21.63 -19.51
C GLN A 187 4.88 -20.89 -18.22
N LYS A 188 5.48 -21.61 -17.24
CA LYS A 188 5.99 -21.00 -16.00
C LYS A 188 7.01 -19.91 -16.25
N ALA A 189 7.97 -20.16 -17.15
CA ALA A 189 9.02 -19.20 -17.50
C ALA A 189 8.43 -17.93 -18.13
N VAL A 190 7.52 -18.08 -19.12
CA VAL A 190 6.86 -16.95 -19.78
C VAL A 190 6.01 -16.14 -18.83
N LEU A 191 5.19 -16.79 -17.98
CA LEU A 191 4.34 -16.10 -17.01
C LEU A 191 5.19 -15.38 -15.95
N THR A 192 6.22 -16.01 -15.44
CA THR A 192 7.14 -15.37 -14.48
C THR A 192 7.80 -14.13 -15.09
N ASP A 193 8.28 -14.23 -16.34
CA ASP A 193 8.90 -13.11 -17.05
C ASP A 193 7.93 -11.94 -17.21
N ILE A 194 6.72 -12.21 -17.69
CA ILE A 194 5.66 -11.18 -17.83
C ILE A 194 5.30 -10.55 -16.51
N ILE A 195 5.11 -11.36 -15.46
CA ILE A 195 4.67 -10.85 -14.15
C ILE A 195 5.76 -9.98 -13.53
N VAL A 196 7.00 -10.48 -13.51
CA VAL A 196 8.11 -9.82 -12.78
C VAL A 196 8.68 -8.66 -13.58
N ASN A 197 8.82 -8.80 -14.89
CA ASN A 197 9.52 -7.82 -15.73
C ASN A 197 8.60 -6.84 -16.47
N ASP A 198 7.30 -7.16 -16.65
CA ASP A 198 6.34 -6.28 -17.30
C ASP A 198 5.27 -5.78 -16.30
N PHE A 199 4.49 -6.69 -15.69
CA PHE A 199 3.31 -6.33 -14.91
C PHE A 199 3.62 -5.58 -13.60
N ILE A 200 4.56 -6.08 -12.80
CA ILE A 200 4.90 -5.46 -11.49
C ILE A 200 5.50 -4.06 -11.69
N PRO A 201 6.49 -3.83 -12.57
CA PRO A 201 6.99 -2.49 -12.84
C PRO A 201 5.91 -1.56 -13.39
N TYR A 202 5.05 -2.06 -14.29
CA TYR A 202 3.95 -1.29 -14.83
C TYR A 202 2.95 -0.85 -13.76
N GLN A 203 2.53 -1.77 -12.89
CA GLN A 203 1.62 -1.47 -11.78
C GLN A 203 2.20 -0.38 -10.85
N LYS A 204 3.49 -0.45 -10.55
CA LYS A 204 4.18 0.57 -9.75
C LYS A 204 4.17 1.94 -10.44
N ALA A 205 4.43 1.98 -11.73
CA ALA A 205 4.49 3.24 -12.49
C ALA A 205 3.10 3.86 -12.73
N ILE A 206 2.08 3.06 -13.03
CA ILE A 206 0.72 3.59 -13.21
C ILE A 206 0.23 4.26 -11.94
N ASN A 207 0.46 3.64 -10.79
CA ASN A 207 0.05 4.20 -9.51
C ASN A 207 0.85 5.46 -9.18
N PHE A 208 2.16 5.49 -9.44
CA PHE A 208 2.97 6.70 -9.28
C PHE A 208 2.46 7.84 -10.14
N CYS A 209 2.22 7.59 -11.43
CA CYS A 209 1.72 8.63 -12.35
C CYS A 209 0.30 9.10 -11.99
N ASN A 210 -0.57 8.21 -11.54
CA ASN A 210 -1.90 8.60 -11.04
C ASN A 210 -1.80 9.47 -9.79
N ASP A 211 -0.95 9.11 -8.84
CA ASP A 211 -0.72 9.90 -7.63
C ASP A 211 -0.17 11.29 -7.96
N LYS A 212 0.86 11.37 -8.82
CA LYS A 212 1.44 12.63 -9.27
C LYS A 212 0.37 13.53 -9.89
N ARG A 213 -0.43 13.01 -10.82
CA ARG A 213 -1.52 13.75 -11.46
C ARG A 213 -2.55 14.28 -10.46
N LEU A 214 -2.91 13.48 -9.44
CA LEU A 214 -3.87 13.88 -8.43
C LEU A 214 -3.29 14.94 -7.49
N VAL A 215 -2.02 14.81 -7.10
CA VAL A 215 -1.32 15.84 -6.32
C VAL A 215 -1.25 17.14 -7.12
N ASP A 216 -0.80 17.11 -8.37
CA ASP A 216 -0.69 18.32 -9.22
C ASP A 216 -2.04 19.03 -9.37
N LYS A 217 -3.14 18.26 -9.46
CA LYS A 217 -4.49 18.80 -9.65
C LYS A 217 -5.13 19.36 -8.38
N TYR A 218 -4.91 18.72 -7.24
CA TYR A 218 -5.68 18.99 -6.00
C TYR A 218 -4.82 19.49 -4.84
N LYS A 219 -3.50 19.67 -5.01
CA LYS A 219 -2.62 20.13 -3.94
C LYS A 219 -3.03 21.52 -3.47
N THR A 220 -3.03 21.70 -2.15
CA THR A 220 -3.20 22.99 -1.49
C THR A 220 -2.13 23.19 -0.43
N THR A 221 -1.74 24.45 -0.20
CA THR A 221 -0.91 24.87 0.93
C THR A 221 -1.74 25.47 2.07
N ASP A 222 -3.01 25.75 1.82
CA ASP A 222 -3.95 26.24 2.82
C ASP A 222 -4.52 25.05 3.60
N LYS A 223 -4.27 25.03 4.92
CA LYS A 223 -4.76 23.99 5.83
C LYS A 223 -6.27 23.99 5.99
N GLY A 224 -6.91 25.11 5.79
CA GLY A 224 -8.36 25.28 5.88
C GLY A 224 -9.11 24.97 4.59
N ALA A 225 -8.41 24.92 3.44
CA ALA A 225 -9.04 24.69 2.14
C ALA A 225 -9.19 23.19 1.81
N PRO A 226 -10.23 22.79 1.06
CA PRO A 226 -10.33 21.48 0.45
C PRO A 226 -9.12 21.14 -0.43
N GLY A 227 -8.86 19.85 -0.63
CA GLY A 227 -7.78 19.36 -1.48
C GLY A 227 -6.74 18.54 -0.72
N ILE A 228 -5.61 18.29 -1.36
CA ILE A 228 -4.51 17.46 -0.85
C ILE A 228 -3.47 18.36 -0.16
N TYR A 229 -3.33 18.21 1.14
CA TYR A 229 -2.28 18.85 1.92
C TYR A 229 -1.17 17.85 2.22
N VAL A 230 0.04 18.15 1.75
CA VAL A 230 1.23 17.33 2.03
C VAL A 230 1.95 17.94 3.23
N MET A 231 1.97 17.21 4.32
CA MET A 231 2.61 17.62 5.57
C MET A 231 4.13 17.76 5.39
N SER A 232 4.71 18.73 6.07
CA SER A 232 6.15 18.78 6.27
C SER A 232 6.65 17.61 7.13
N PRO A 233 7.94 17.25 7.08
CA PRO A 233 8.50 16.22 7.98
C PRO A 233 8.28 16.50 9.47
N LYS A 234 8.30 17.78 9.86
CA LYS A 234 8.02 18.22 11.24
C LYS A 234 6.57 17.92 11.64
N GLU A 235 5.61 18.22 10.81
CA GLU A 235 4.18 17.95 11.06
C GLU A 235 3.92 16.44 11.10
N ALA A 236 4.44 15.69 10.14
CA ALA A 236 4.33 14.23 10.11
C ALA A 236 4.96 13.59 11.36
N GLY A 237 6.08 14.14 11.84
CA GLY A 237 6.77 13.71 13.05
C GLY A 237 5.90 13.81 14.31
N VAL A 238 4.98 14.77 14.39
CA VAL A 238 4.03 14.88 15.52
C VAL A 238 3.08 13.69 15.58
N LEU A 239 2.53 13.27 14.43
CA LEU A 239 1.65 12.08 14.34
C LEU A 239 2.44 10.80 14.64
N GLN A 240 3.66 10.67 14.10
CA GLN A 240 4.52 9.51 14.33
C GLN A 240 4.93 9.38 15.80
N ALA A 241 5.27 10.49 16.45
CA ALA A 241 5.61 10.51 17.89
C ALA A 241 4.42 10.08 18.75
N LYS A 242 3.20 10.51 18.42
CA LYS A 242 1.98 10.12 19.13
C LYS A 242 1.61 8.67 18.88
N GLU A 243 1.81 8.17 17.66
CA GLU A 243 1.62 6.75 17.30
C GLU A 243 2.55 5.86 18.15
N GLY A 244 3.81 6.30 18.37
CA GLY A 244 4.72 5.74 19.35
C GLY A 244 5.01 4.24 19.25
N GLY A 245 4.87 3.67 18.04
CA GLY A 245 5.05 2.22 17.80
C GLY A 245 3.83 1.36 18.12
N ALA A 246 2.65 1.96 18.35
CA ALA A 246 1.41 1.23 18.66
C ALA A 246 1.04 0.21 17.56
N THR A 247 1.25 0.57 16.29
CA THR A 247 1.01 -0.34 15.16
C THR A 247 1.92 -1.57 15.24
N ASN A 248 3.23 -1.37 15.43
CA ASN A 248 4.18 -2.47 15.55
C ASN A 248 3.87 -3.35 16.78
N LYS A 249 3.57 -2.75 17.92
CA LYS A 249 3.18 -3.48 19.14
C LYS A 249 1.93 -4.31 18.89
N TRP A 250 0.94 -3.78 18.20
CA TRP A 250 -0.26 -4.54 17.84
C TRP A 250 0.07 -5.71 16.89
N ILE A 251 0.87 -5.47 15.83
CA ILE A 251 1.28 -6.51 14.88
C ILE A 251 1.99 -7.65 15.62
N LYS A 252 2.95 -7.32 16.48
CA LYS A 252 3.69 -8.28 17.30
C LYS A 252 2.77 -9.13 18.18
N SER A 253 1.69 -8.55 18.71
CA SER A 253 0.70 -9.31 19.50
C SER A 253 -0.15 -10.30 18.69
N LYS A 254 -0.04 -10.33 17.36
CA LYS A 254 -0.81 -11.20 16.45
C LYS A 254 0.02 -12.29 15.78
N VAL A 255 1.32 -12.28 16.00
CA VAL A 255 2.27 -13.24 15.43
C VAL A 255 3.01 -13.94 16.57
N ASP A 256 3.70 -15.03 16.26
CA ASP A 256 4.61 -15.71 17.19
C ASP A 256 5.99 -15.01 17.24
N ASP A 257 6.92 -15.56 18.02
CA ASP A 257 8.29 -15.03 18.18
C ASP A 257 9.04 -14.88 16.85
N THR A 258 8.73 -15.71 15.86
CA THR A 258 9.34 -15.60 14.52
C THR A 258 8.79 -14.39 13.79
N GLY A 259 7.48 -14.18 13.83
CA GLY A 259 6.83 -13.00 13.24
C GLY A 259 7.22 -11.72 13.97
N ASP A 260 7.40 -11.76 15.28
CA ASP A 260 7.90 -10.63 16.08
C ASP A 260 9.27 -10.16 15.59
N LYS A 261 10.21 -11.10 15.43
CA LYS A 261 11.54 -10.83 14.85
C LYS A 261 11.46 -10.25 13.42
N LEU A 262 10.49 -10.73 12.61
CA LEU A 262 10.30 -10.17 11.26
C LEU A 262 9.83 -8.70 11.27
N VAL A 263 9.03 -8.28 12.26
CA VAL A 263 8.64 -6.86 12.43
C VAL A 263 9.87 -6.00 12.70
N ASP A 264 10.76 -6.44 13.60
CA ASP A 264 12.00 -5.71 13.91
C ASP A 264 12.97 -5.71 12.73
N GLN A 265 13.13 -6.86 12.06
CA GLN A 265 13.94 -6.99 10.86
C GLN A 265 13.45 -6.03 9.78
N PHE A 266 12.13 -6.01 9.49
CA PHE A 266 11.59 -5.09 8.48
C PHE A 266 11.79 -3.62 8.88
N THR A 267 11.68 -3.30 10.15
CA THR A 267 11.94 -1.93 10.64
C THR A 267 13.37 -1.49 10.32
N ALA A 268 14.35 -2.35 10.55
CA ALA A 268 15.75 -2.09 10.23
C ALA A 268 16.01 -2.05 8.71
N GLU A 269 15.44 -2.99 7.95
CA GLU A 269 15.55 -3.04 6.49
C GLU A 269 14.93 -1.79 5.84
N ALA A 270 13.76 -1.36 6.29
CA ALA A 270 13.09 -0.16 5.79
C ALA A 270 13.92 1.11 6.02
N LYS A 271 14.53 1.24 7.21
CA LYS A 271 15.45 2.35 7.51
C LYS A 271 16.64 2.36 6.55
N SER A 272 17.24 1.20 6.30
CA SER A 272 18.37 1.05 5.38
C SER A 272 17.97 1.34 3.92
N LEU A 273 16.81 0.85 3.49
CA LEU A 273 16.29 1.12 2.14
C LEU A 273 16.03 2.61 1.90
N VAL A 274 15.44 3.30 2.89
CA VAL A 274 15.17 4.75 2.79
C VAL A 274 16.48 5.53 2.74
N ALA A 275 17.47 5.18 3.55
CA ALA A 275 18.78 5.83 3.55
C ALA A 275 19.53 5.63 2.22
N ALA A 276 19.45 4.42 1.65
CA ALA A 276 20.10 4.08 0.37
C ALA A 276 19.36 4.67 -0.86
N ASN A 277 18.10 5.01 -0.72
CA ASN A 277 17.24 5.47 -1.82
C ASN A 277 16.53 6.78 -1.43
N PRO A 278 17.26 7.90 -1.32
CA PRO A 278 16.65 9.18 -1.00
C PRO A 278 15.67 9.63 -2.09
N MET A 279 14.81 10.58 -1.76
CA MET A 279 13.91 11.21 -2.71
C MET A 279 14.69 11.74 -3.92
N GLY A 280 14.13 11.57 -5.12
CA GLY A 280 14.74 11.99 -6.39
C GLY A 280 15.73 11.00 -6.99
N SER A 281 16.08 9.90 -6.31
CA SER A 281 17.11 8.95 -6.78
C SER A 281 16.56 7.80 -7.64
N SER A 282 15.25 7.51 -7.58
CA SER A 282 14.70 6.32 -8.23
C SER A 282 14.34 6.53 -9.70
N GLN A 283 14.38 5.44 -10.47
CA GLN A 283 13.89 5.44 -11.85
C GLN A 283 12.38 5.73 -11.91
N LEU A 284 11.64 5.33 -10.87
CA LEU A 284 10.20 5.57 -10.81
C LEU A 284 9.88 7.07 -10.76
N GLU A 285 10.67 7.88 -10.02
CA GLU A 285 10.52 9.33 -9.96
C GLU A 285 10.86 10.04 -11.28
N LYS A 286 11.69 9.40 -12.10
CA LYS A 286 12.05 9.88 -13.44
C LYS A 286 11.10 9.41 -14.54
N THR A 287 10.01 8.70 -14.17
CA THR A 287 9.02 8.21 -15.12
C THR A 287 8.33 9.39 -15.80
N ASP A 288 8.35 9.40 -17.13
CA ASP A 288 7.52 10.33 -17.92
C ASP A 288 6.06 9.88 -17.88
N CYS A 289 5.25 10.60 -17.13
CA CYS A 289 3.82 10.32 -16.98
C CYS A 289 2.96 10.95 -18.11
N SER A 290 3.52 11.76 -19.00
CA SER A 290 2.76 12.49 -20.02
C SER A 290 2.15 11.56 -21.08
N ALA A 291 2.85 10.48 -21.41
CA ALA A 291 2.41 9.49 -22.39
C ALA A 291 1.43 8.44 -21.81
N PHE A 292 1.28 8.41 -20.49
CA PHE A 292 0.56 7.32 -19.80
C PHE A 292 -0.96 7.35 -20.05
N ALA A 293 -1.55 8.51 -20.25
CA ALA A 293 -3.00 8.66 -20.40
C ALA A 293 -3.53 8.30 -21.80
N SER A 294 -2.66 8.22 -22.81
CA SER A 294 -3.08 8.12 -24.22
C SER A 294 -2.66 6.83 -24.92
N ASP A 295 -1.54 6.23 -24.55
CA ASP A 295 -1.00 5.05 -25.26
C ASP A 295 0.03 4.30 -24.42
N PHE A 296 -0.35 3.15 -23.88
CA PHE A 296 0.53 2.28 -23.11
C PHE A 296 1.76 1.82 -23.89
N ALA A 297 1.62 1.48 -25.16
CA ALA A 297 2.75 1.05 -25.98
C ALA A 297 3.76 2.19 -26.18
N LYS A 298 3.28 3.42 -26.31
CA LYS A 298 4.11 4.64 -26.39
C LYS A 298 4.80 4.92 -25.05
N PHE A 299 4.08 4.77 -23.94
CA PHE A 299 4.63 4.88 -22.59
C PHE A 299 5.76 3.88 -22.35
N VAL A 300 5.55 2.60 -22.69
CA VAL A 300 6.56 1.55 -22.55
C VAL A 300 7.80 1.83 -23.40
N LYS A 301 7.63 2.30 -24.65
CA LYS A 301 8.74 2.66 -25.52
C LYS A 301 9.54 3.87 -25.01
N GLY A 302 8.86 4.86 -24.45
CA GLY A 302 9.47 6.09 -23.93
C GLY A 302 10.14 5.94 -22.57
N ASN A 303 9.84 4.87 -21.82
CA ASN A 303 10.26 4.72 -20.44
C ASN A 303 11.33 3.62 -20.28
N SER A 304 12.51 4.01 -19.77
CA SER A 304 13.64 3.08 -19.59
C SER A 304 13.38 1.96 -18.59
N LEU A 305 12.39 2.15 -17.66
CA LEU A 305 11.95 1.09 -16.72
C LEU A 305 11.35 -0.12 -17.45
N TYR A 306 10.82 0.09 -18.67
CA TYR A 306 10.10 -0.93 -19.44
C TYR A 306 10.82 -1.35 -20.71
N LYS A 307 12.06 -0.87 -20.93
CA LYS A 307 12.87 -1.41 -22.02
C LYS A 307 13.03 -2.90 -21.77
N LYS A 308 12.29 -3.70 -22.51
CA LYS A 308 12.46 -5.16 -22.52
C LYS A 308 13.93 -5.45 -22.75
N LYS A 309 14.59 -6.12 -21.80
CA LYS A 309 15.78 -6.87 -22.14
C LYS A 309 15.39 -7.79 -23.27
N ALA A 310 16.08 -7.70 -24.41
CA ALA A 310 15.78 -8.54 -25.54
C ALA A 310 15.63 -9.99 -25.04
N ARG A 311 14.46 -10.58 -25.26
CA ARG A 311 14.20 -11.98 -24.91
C ARG A 311 15.15 -12.80 -25.79
N LYS A 312 16.18 -13.40 -25.19
CA LYS A 312 17.01 -14.39 -25.87
C LYS A 312 16.28 -15.70 -26.00
#